data_111a425194c120d606ec0732cae3bd26
#
_entry.id   111a425194c120d606ec0732cae3bd26
#
_cell.length_a   1.000
_cell.length_b   1.000
_cell.length_c   1.000
_cell.angle_alpha   90.00
_cell.angle_beta   90.00
_cell.angle_gamma   90.00
#
_symmetry.space_group_name_H-M   'P 1'
#
loop_
_entity.id
_entity.type
_entity.pdbx_description
1 polymer ?
#
loop_
_entity_poly.entity_id
_entity_poly.type
_entity_poly.pdbx_seq_one_letter_code
_entity_poly.pdbx_strand_id
1 'polypeptide(L)'
;MSPRRSPASLTRPSAGRDPKKRILVICEGVVTEVQYFNGVKDHFKALPVDIAHCDVDGWGRDPLSVVKEAVRRRDKARSAARRQRDAFLAYDETWAVVDVDDHASLDEAIRMARGSGINLVISRPCFEIWLLWHYQDCPAALTTRDIQRKLAARLPNYDKHLPADFPYRDHQRAERRARQADPDHTAPNRKGRNPSTNVWLLVNGIARAGREEKRQ
;
A
#
# COMPACT_ATOMS: atom_id res chain seq x y z
N MET A 1 -40.12 -46.97 -35.58
CA MET A 1 -39.83 -46.45 -34.24
C MET A 1 -38.56 -45.60 -34.31
N SER A 2 -38.69 -44.28 -34.28
CA SER A 2 -37.54 -43.36 -34.32
C SER A 2 -37.06 -43.05 -32.91
N PRO A 3 -35.72 -43.03 -32.62
CA PRO A 3 -35.22 -42.73 -31.30
C PRO A 3 -35.37 -41.23 -30.97
N ARG A 4 -36.00 -40.93 -29.81
CA ARG A 4 -36.05 -39.57 -29.24
C ARG A 4 -34.66 -39.11 -28.86
N ARG A 5 -34.20 -38.01 -29.48
CA ARG A 5 -32.98 -37.27 -29.04
C ARG A 5 -33.29 -36.59 -27.71
N SER A 6 -32.51 -36.92 -26.69
CA SER A 6 -32.46 -36.19 -25.41
C SER A 6 -31.98 -34.74 -25.62
N PRO A 7 -32.56 -33.74 -24.95
CA PRO A 7 -32.10 -32.38 -25.06
C PRO A 7 -30.69 -32.26 -24.43
N ALA A 8 -29.76 -31.72 -25.20
CA ALA A 8 -28.43 -31.40 -24.70
C ALA A 8 -28.52 -30.36 -23.58
N SER A 9 -27.95 -30.69 -22.43
CA SER A 9 -27.81 -29.79 -21.29
C SER A 9 -27.00 -28.55 -21.71
N LEU A 10 -27.69 -27.41 -21.81
CA LEU A 10 -27.07 -26.11 -22.00
C LEU A 10 -26.46 -25.64 -20.66
N THR A 11 -25.49 -26.35 -20.17
CA THR A 11 -24.63 -25.82 -19.09
C THR A 11 -23.74 -24.77 -19.68
N ARG A 12 -24.15 -23.51 -19.53
CA ARG A 12 -23.32 -22.35 -19.87
C ARG A 12 -22.07 -22.42 -18.99
N PRO A 13 -20.83 -22.53 -19.54
CA PRO A 13 -19.64 -22.42 -18.72
C PRO A 13 -19.69 -21.01 -18.11
N SER A 14 -19.85 -20.93 -16.77
CA SER A 14 -19.59 -19.69 -16.07
C SER A 14 -18.10 -19.43 -16.22
N ALA A 15 -17.74 -18.49 -17.06
CA ALA A 15 -16.41 -17.92 -17.06
C ALA A 15 -16.24 -17.26 -15.69
N GLY A 16 -15.80 -18.04 -14.72
CA GLY A 16 -15.46 -17.57 -13.38
C GLY A 16 -14.31 -16.62 -13.53
N ARG A 17 -14.58 -15.30 -13.57
CA ARG A 17 -13.54 -14.31 -13.32
C ARG A 17 -13.08 -14.53 -11.90
N ASP A 18 -11.80 -14.81 -11.72
CA ASP A 18 -11.21 -14.81 -10.38
C ASP A 18 -11.51 -13.45 -9.72
N PRO A 19 -12.09 -13.45 -8.52
CA PRO A 19 -12.45 -12.21 -7.86
C PRO A 19 -11.16 -11.42 -7.62
N LYS A 20 -11.18 -10.13 -8.00
CA LYS A 20 -10.05 -9.22 -7.78
C LYS A 20 -9.76 -9.11 -6.30
N LYS A 21 -8.48 -9.17 -5.94
CA LYS A 21 -8.04 -8.94 -4.56
C LYS A 21 -8.44 -7.56 -4.08
N ARG A 22 -9.10 -7.51 -2.96
CA ARG A 22 -9.49 -6.28 -2.30
C ARG A 22 -8.43 -5.87 -1.28
N ILE A 23 -7.82 -4.71 -1.47
CA ILE A 23 -6.70 -4.21 -0.66
C ILE A 23 -7.15 -3.02 0.16
N LEU A 24 -6.85 -3.02 1.46
CA LEU A 24 -6.99 -1.86 2.35
C LEU A 24 -5.61 -1.27 2.66
N VAL A 25 -5.47 0.03 2.53
CA VAL A 25 -4.25 0.77 2.87
C VAL A 25 -4.60 1.86 3.89
N ILE A 26 -3.96 1.85 5.05
CA ILE A 26 -4.08 2.88 6.07
C ILE A 26 -2.74 3.61 6.18
N CYS A 27 -2.76 4.92 5.93
CA CYS A 27 -1.59 5.78 5.97
C CYS A 27 -1.54 6.59 7.27
N GLU A 28 -0.33 6.82 7.77
CA GLU A 28 -0.10 7.75 8.87
C GLU A 28 -0.35 9.18 8.42
N GLY A 29 0.22 9.57 7.27
CA GLY A 29 0.05 10.89 6.67
C GLY A 29 -1.34 11.08 6.05
N VAL A 30 -1.84 12.31 6.14
CA VAL A 30 -3.18 12.68 5.63
C VAL A 30 -3.16 12.99 4.15
N VAL A 31 -2.06 13.55 3.65
CA VAL A 31 -2.00 14.15 2.31
C VAL A 31 -1.09 13.35 1.39
N THR A 32 0.20 13.36 1.63
CA THR A 32 1.22 12.87 0.68
C THR A 32 1.05 11.39 0.35
N GLU A 33 0.98 10.53 1.37
CA GLU A 33 0.88 9.08 1.20
C GLU A 33 -0.46 8.71 0.56
N VAL A 34 -1.55 9.34 1.03
CA VAL A 34 -2.89 9.10 0.48
C VAL A 34 -2.95 9.50 -1.00
N GLN A 35 -2.41 10.67 -1.37
CA GLN A 35 -2.32 11.08 -2.77
C GLN A 35 -1.46 10.13 -3.59
N TYR A 36 -0.28 9.76 -3.06
CA TYR A 36 0.63 8.85 -3.76
C TYR A 36 -0.05 7.52 -4.09
N PHE A 37 -0.65 6.86 -3.12
CA PHE A 37 -1.28 5.56 -3.36
C PHE A 37 -2.54 5.64 -4.22
N ASN A 38 -3.32 6.73 -4.13
CA ASN A 38 -4.40 6.98 -5.09
C ASN A 38 -3.85 7.14 -6.51
N GLY A 39 -2.77 7.91 -6.70
CA GLY A 39 -2.10 8.04 -7.99
C GLY A 39 -1.56 6.71 -8.52
N VAL A 40 -0.96 5.87 -7.67
CA VAL A 40 -0.53 4.51 -8.03
C VAL A 40 -1.73 3.66 -8.45
N LYS A 41 -2.81 3.65 -7.67
CA LYS A 41 -4.06 2.94 -7.98
C LYS A 41 -4.61 3.34 -9.35
N ASP A 42 -4.69 4.65 -9.60
CA ASP A 42 -5.23 5.20 -10.86
C ASP A 42 -4.31 4.90 -12.04
N HIS A 43 -3.00 5.05 -11.85
CA HIS A 43 -2.00 4.74 -12.88
C HIS A 43 -2.06 3.28 -13.35
N PHE A 44 -2.22 2.34 -12.42
CA PHE A 44 -2.32 0.91 -12.73
C PHE A 44 -3.74 0.42 -12.96
N LYS A 45 -4.76 1.28 -12.78
CA LYS A 45 -6.18 0.91 -12.82
C LYS A 45 -6.52 -0.22 -11.86
N ALA A 46 -5.87 -0.22 -10.71
CA ALA A 46 -5.98 -1.28 -9.71
C ALA A 46 -7.24 -1.08 -8.85
N LEU A 47 -8.31 -1.74 -9.18
CA LEU A 47 -9.55 -1.78 -8.41
C LEU A 47 -9.86 -3.22 -7.98
N PRO A 48 -10.29 -3.46 -6.75
CA PRO A 48 -10.61 -2.51 -5.68
C PRO A 48 -9.45 -2.31 -4.69
N VAL A 49 -8.97 -1.07 -4.56
CA VAL A 49 -8.02 -0.67 -3.53
C VAL A 49 -8.62 0.50 -2.75
N ASP A 50 -8.83 0.31 -1.45
CA ASP A 50 -9.35 1.34 -0.55
C ASP A 50 -8.18 1.98 0.21
N ILE A 51 -8.00 3.29 0.04
CA ILE A 51 -6.91 4.06 0.64
C ILE A 51 -7.50 5.09 1.59
N ALA A 52 -7.02 5.11 2.82
CA ALA A 52 -7.47 6.04 3.84
C ALA A 52 -6.30 6.42 4.77
N HIS A 53 -6.46 7.55 5.46
CA HIS A 53 -5.58 7.92 6.56
C HIS A 53 -6.14 7.42 7.91
N CYS A 54 -5.29 7.45 8.91
CA CYS A 54 -5.66 7.14 10.28
C CYS A 54 -6.38 8.34 10.90
N ASP A 55 -7.70 8.22 11.11
CA ASP A 55 -8.54 9.18 11.83
C ASP A 55 -8.54 8.82 13.32
N VAL A 56 -7.55 9.28 14.05
CA VAL A 56 -7.55 9.19 15.52
C VAL A 56 -7.62 10.60 16.08
N ASP A 57 -8.73 10.92 16.73
CA ASP A 57 -8.90 12.21 17.41
C ASP A 57 -7.87 12.38 18.54
N GLY A 58 -7.02 13.39 18.43
CA GLY A 58 -6.50 14.10 19.59
C GLY A 58 -5.00 14.04 19.88
N TRP A 59 -4.25 13.00 19.72
CA TRP A 59 -2.82 12.97 20.08
C TRP A 59 -1.97 12.13 19.16
N GLY A 60 -1.25 12.78 18.23
CA GLY A 60 -0.13 12.21 17.48
C GLY A 60 -0.45 10.90 16.76
N ARG A 61 -0.37 10.92 15.47
CA ARG A 61 -0.45 9.70 14.65
C ARG A 61 0.82 8.92 14.87
N ASP A 62 0.79 8.00 15.82
CA ASP A 62 1.91 7.11 16.06
C ASP A 62 1.71 5.77 15.31
N PRO A 63 2.79 5.06 14.98
CA PRO A 63 2.73 3.81 14.22
C PRO A 63 1.77 2.77 14.79
N LEU A 64 1.64 2.69 16.12
CA LEU A 64 0.74 1.74 16.77
C LEU A 64 -0.73 2.07 16.51
N SER A 65 -1.08 3.35 16.53
CA SER A 65 -2.43 3.82 16.24
C SER A 65 -2.83 3.52 14.79
N VAL A 66 -1.91 3.66 13.83
CA VAL A 66 -2.14 3.30 12.42
C VAL A 66 -2.44 1.81 12.27
N VAL A 67 -1.67 0.94 12.95
CA VAL A 67 -1.90 -0.51 12.92
C VAL A 67 -3.24 -0.87 13.58
N LYS A 68 -3.59 -0.26 14.71
CA LYS A 68 -4.89 -0.46 15.38
C LYS A 68 -6.05 -0.10 14.47
N GLU A 69 -5.96 1.01 13.76
CA GLU A 69 -6.98 1.44 12.81
C GLU A 69 -7.10 0.48 11.61
N ALA A 70 -5.98 -0.02 11.09
CA ALA A 70 -5.97 -1.02 10.04
C ALA A 70 -6.69 -2.32 10.48
N VAL A 71 -6.40 -2.80 11.69
CA VAL A 71 -7.09 -3.96 12.30
C VAL A 71 -8.58 -3.68 12.44
N ARG A 72 -8.96 -2.55 13.00
CA ARG A 72 -10.36 -2.16 13.22
C ARG A 72 -11.17 -2.15 11.90
N ARG A 73 -10.65 -1.50 10.86
CA ARG A 73 -11.34 -1.43 9.55
C ARG A 73 -11.44 -2.78 8.88
N ARG A 74 -10.38 -3.57 8.89
CA ARG A 74 -10.38 -4.94 8.39
C ARG A 74 -11.43 -5.80 9.08
N ASP A 75 -11.48 -5.77 10.41
CA ASP A 75 -12.39 -6.62 11.19
C ASP A 75 -13.85 -6.18 11.04
N LYS A 76 -14.09 -4.86 10.89
CA LYS A 76 -15.41 -4.34 10.51
C LYS A 76 -15.86 -4.88 9.14
N ALA A 77 -14.99 -4.88 8.14
CA ALA A 77 -15.27 -5.42 6.81
C ALA A 77 -15.52 -6.94 6.86
N ARG A 78 -14.71 -7.71 7.60
CA ARG A 78 -14.93 -9.15 7.81
C ARG A 78 -16.27 -9.45 8.48
N SER A 79 -16.65 -8.65 9.46
CA SER A 79 -17.94 -8.79 10.15
C SER A 79 -19.11 -8.48 9.22
N ALA A 80 -18.98 -7.48 8.35
CA ALA A 80 -19.98 -7.17 7.34
C ALA A 80 -20.12 -8.31 6.32
N ALA A 81 -19.00 -8.84 5.82
CA ALA A 81 -18.95 -9.96 4.89
C ALA A 81 -19.70 -11.20 5.45
N ARG A 82 -19.47 -11.53 6.71
CA ARG A 82 -20.17 -12.65 7.39
C ARG A 82 -21.67 -12.41 7.53
N ARG A 83 -22.08 -11.20 7.97
CA ARG A 83 -23.50 -10.87 8.15
C ARG A 83 -24.26 -10.88 6.83
N GLN A 84 -23.65 -10.37 5.76
CA GLN A 84 -24.30 -10.27 4.44
C GLN A 84 -24.07 -11.51 3.58
N ARG A 85 -23.28 -12.49 4.07
CA ARG A 85 -22.88 -13.69 3.30
C ARG A 85 -22.24 -13.34 1.96
N ASP A 86 -21.48 -12.23 1.94
CA ASP A 86 -20.77 -11.73 0.77
C ASP A 86 -19.27 -11.59 1.09
N ALA A 87 -18.49 -12.55 0.61
CA ALA A 87 -17.05 -12.58 0.83
C ALA A 87 -16.33 -11.39 0.20
N PHE A 88 -16.91 -10.76 -0.84
CA PHE A 88 -16.31 -9.60 -1.51
C PHE A 88 -16.29 -8.34 -0.63
N LEU A 89 -17.00 -8.31 0.47
CA LEU A 89 -16.95 -7.21 1.42
C LEU A 89 -15.70 -7.25 2.31
N ALA A 90 -15.02 -8.40 2.41
CA ALA A 90 -13.76 -8.52 3.17
C ALA A 90 -12.56 -8.06 2.36
N TYR A 91 -11.50 -7.62 3.05
CA TYR A 91 -10.21 -7.36 2.44
C TYR A 91 -9.34 -8.61 2.44
N ASP A 92 -8.72 -8.89 1.31
CA ASP A 92 -7.74 -9.99 1.15
C ASP A 92 -6.39 -9.60 1.75
N GLU A 93 -6.00 -8.32 1.57
CA GLU A 93 -4.77 -7.78 2.10
C GLU A 93 -5.05 -6.45 2.83
N THR A 94 -4.36 -6.26 3.96
CA THR A 94 -4.44 -5.00 4.72
C THR A 94 -3.03 -4.51 5.00
N TRP A 95 -2.79 -3.26 4.65
CA TRP A 95 -1.50 -2.60 4.74
C TRP A 95 -1.60 -1.38 5.64
N ALA A 96 -0.54 -1.15 6.42
CA ALA A 96 -0.32 0.09 7.17
C ALA A 96 0.97 0.74 6.69
N VAL A 97 0.98 2.06 6.56
CA VAL A 97 2.12 2.85 6.07
C VAL A 97 2.51 3.84 7.14
N VAL A 98 3.76 3.75 7.61
CA VAL A 98 4.27 4.59 8.71
C VAL A 98 5.68 5.08 8.43
N ASP A 99 6.03 6.18 9.07
CA ASP A 99 7.36 6.73 9.11
C ASP A 99 8.09 6.33 10.40
N VAL A 100 9.42 6.27 10.35
CA VAL A 100 10.23 6.17 11.55
C VAL A 100 10.69 7.57 11.95
N ASP A 101 9.79 8.33 12.55
CA ASP A 101 10.22 9.32 13.51
C ASP A 101 10.60 8.59 14.81
N ASP A 102 11.28 9.24 15.75
CA ASP A 102 11.76 8.61 17.01
C ASP A 102 10.60 8.18 17.94
N HIS A 103 9.62 7.45 17.38
CA HIS A 103 8.46 6.96 18.10
C HIS A 103 8.78 5.69 18.90
N ALA A 104 8.68 5.78 20.20
CA ALA A 104 8.85 4.64 21.13
C ALA A 104 7.88 3.47 20.81
N SER A 105 6.78 3.71 20.09
CA SER A 105 5.73 2.72 19.79
C SER A 105 6.00 1.85 18.56
N LEU A 106 7.08 2.08 17.78
CA LEU A 106 7.31 1.36 16.53
C LEU A 106 7.47 -0.17 16.72
N ASP A 107 8.24 -0.58 17.73
CA ASP A 107 8.46 -2.01 17.98
C ASP A 107 7.15 -2.71 18.43
N GLU A 108 6.29 -2.01 19.15
CA GLU A 108 4.96 -2.50 19.50
C GLU A 108 4.06 -2.59 18.29
N ALA A 109 4.09 -1.59 17.40
CA ALA A 109 3.37 -1.59 16.13
C ALA A 109 3.77 -2.77 15.26
N ILE A 110 5.08 -3.07 15.14
CA ILE A 110 5.61 -4.21 14.40
C ILE A 110 5.09 -5.53 15.00
N ARG A 111 5.13 -5.69 16.33
CA ARG A 111 4.62 -6.91 16.99
C ARG A 111 3.12 -7.08 16.75
N MET A 112 2.34 -6.02 16.94
CA MET A 112 0.90 -6.03 16.68
C MET A 112 0.58 -6.36 15.23
N ALA A 113 1.25 -5.72 14.27
CA ALA A 113 1.04 -5.96 12.84
C ALA A 113 1.28 -7.43 12.48
N ARG A 114 2.38 -8.02 12.95
CA ARG A 114 2.67 -9.47 12.78
C ARG A 114 1.59 -10.35 13.37
N GLY A 115 1.23 -10.12 14.63
CA GLY A 115 0.21 -10.92 15.34
C GLY A 115 -1.19 -10.81 14.75
N SER A 116 -1.48 -9.68 14.06
CA SER A 116 -2.78 -9.42 13.46
C SER A 116 -2.83 -9.69 11.96
N GLY A 117 -1.72 -10.08 11.31
CA GLY A 117 -1.68 -10.28 9.86
C GLY A 117 -1.85 -8.98 9.06
N ILE A 118 -1.35 -7.85 9.58
CA ILE A 118 -1.26 -6.58 8.88
C ILE A 118 0.14 -6.47 8.26
N ASN A 119 0.21 -6.06 7.02
CA ASN A 119 1.47 -5.75 6.35
C ASN A 119 1.88 -4.31 6.66
N LEU A 120 2.84 -4.12 7.57
CA LEU A 120 3.34 -2.80 7.92
C LEU A 120 4.55 -2.46 7.04
N VAL A 121 4.44 -1.40 6.24
CA VAL A 121 5.55 -0.82 5.50
C VAL A 121 6.07 0.41 6.23
N ILE A 122 7.39 0.54 6.26
CA ILE A 122 8.08 1.49 7.12
C ILE A 122 9.08 2.28 6.29
N SER A 123 9.01 3.60 6.38
CA SER A 123 9.99 4.50 5.76
C SER A 123 10.90 5.12 6.81
N ARG A 124 12.19 5.24 6.54
CA ARG A 124 13.16 5.87 7.42
C ARG A 124 14.07 6.82 6.64
N PRO A 125 14.15 8.09 7.02
CA PRO A 125 13.46 8.72 8.16
C PRO A 125 11.99 9.05 7.89
N CYS A 126 11.55 9.22 6.63
CA CYS A 126 10.18 9.63 6.29
C CYS A 126 9.78 9.10 4.91
N PHE A 127 8.48 9.17 4.59
CA PHE A 127 7.93 8.71 3.31
C PHE A 127 8.51 9.42 2.10
N GLU A 128 8.92 10.69 2.25
CA GLU A 128 9.49 11.46 1.16
C GLU A 128 10.78 10.86 0.60
N ILE A 129 11.48 9.95 1.31
CA ILE A 129 12.62 9.21 0.74
C ILE A 129 12.17 8.34 -0.44
N TRP A 130 10.98 7.73 -0.37
CA TRP A 130 10.39 6.99 -1.46
C TRP A 130 10.10 7.87 -2.68
N LEU A 131 9.54 9.07 -2.46
CA LEU A 131 9.28 10.04 -3.51
C LEU A 131 10.58 10.53 -4.16
N LEU A 132 11.60 10.82 -3.37
CA LEU A 132 12.91 11.27 -3.85
C LEU A 132 13.56 10.21 -4.75
N TRP A 133 13.40 8.93 -4.43
CA TRP A 133 13.93 7.83 -5.24
C TRP A 133 13.26 7.67 -6.61
N HIS A 134 12.15 8.29 -6.86
CA HIS A 134 11.63 8.39 -8.24
C HIS A 134 12.56 9.23 -9.14
N TYR A 135 13.29 10.18 -8.56
CA TYR A 135 14.09 11.17 -9.29
C TYR A 135 15.59 10.91 -9.24
N GLN A 136 16.13 10.53 -8.08
CA GLN A 136 17.57 10.44 -7.88
C GLN A 136 17.97 9.40 -6.85
N ASP A 137 19.25 9.01 -6.92
CA ASP A 137 19.89 8.17 -5.90
C ASP A 137 20.13 8.96 -4.61
N CYS A 138 20.01 8.28 -3.49
CA CYS A 138 20.23 8.84 -2.17
C CYS A 138 20.66 7.72 -1.21
N PRO A 139 21.95 7.30 -1.26
CA PRO A 139 22.43 6.16 -0.49
C PRO A 139 22.89 6.52 0.94
N ALA A 140 23.19 7.80 1.20
CA ALA A 140 23.70 8.25 2.49
C ALA A 140 22.57 8.51 3.49
N ALA A 141 22.83 8.28 4.77
CA ALA A 141 21.92 8.64 5.84
C ALA A 141 21.59 10.15 5.82
N LEU A 142 20.31 10.47 5.91
CA LEU A 142 19.80 11.83 5.86
C LEU A 142 18.77 12.05 6.97
N THR A 143 18.61 13.32 7.34
CA THR A 143 17.49 13.74 8.16
C THR A 143 16.24 13.95 7.31
N THR A 144 15.06 13.92 7.91
CA THR A 144 13.78 14.27 7.26
C THR A 144 13.88 15.63 6.55
N ARG A 145 14.49 16.63 7.19
CA ARG A 145 14.70 17.97 6.62
C ARG A 145 15.57 17.96 5.37
N ASP A 146 16.63 17.14 5.34
CA ASP A 146 17.50 17.02 4.16
C ASP A 146 16.76 16.39 2.98
N ILE A 147 15.95 15.38 3.24
CA ILE A 147 15.12 14.72 2.22
C ILE A 147 14.11 15.69 1.66
N GLN A 148 13.38 16.41 2.51
CA GLN A 148 12.40 17.41 2.07
C GLN A 148 13.05 18.51 1.23
N ARG A 149 14.22 19.02 1.63
CA ARG A 149 14.97 20.00 0.83
C ARG A 149 15.39 19.45 -0.53
N LYS A 150 15.87 18.21 -0.60
CA LYS A 150 16.22 17.56 -1.88
C LYS A 150 15.00 17.31 -2.75
N LEU A 151 13.88 16.92 -2.15
CA LEU A 151 12.62 16.71 -2.85
C LEU A 151 12.06 18.01 -3.41
N ALA A 152 12.08 19.10 -2.65
CA ALA A 152 11.66 20.44 -3.10
C ALA A 152 12.47 20.94 -4.31
N ALA A 153 13.73 20.55 -4.45
CA ALA A 153 14.55 20.85 -5.63
C ALA A 153 14.10 20.06 -6.88
N ARG A 154 13.38 18.97 -6.72
CA ARG A 154 12.83 18.12 -7.80
C ARG A 154 11.36 18.38 -8.08
N LEU A 155 10.62 18.77 -7.05
CA LEU A 155 9.20 19.13 -7.08
C LEU A 155 9.07 20.59 -6.62
N PRO A 156 9.18 21.56 -7.54
CA PRO A 156 8.95 22.97 -7.20
C PRO A 156 7.58 23.13 -6.57
N ASN A 157 7.50 23.90 -5.49
CA ASN A 157 6.29 24.14 -4.70
C ASN A 157 5.72 22.91 -3.97
N TYR A 158 6.56 21.90 -3.68
CA TYR A 158 6.13 20.77 -2.87
C TYR A 158 5.79 21.24 -1.44
N ASP A 159 4.52 21.16 -1.12
CA ASP A 159 3.90 21.50 0.17
C ASP A 159 3.12 20.31 0.76
N LYS A 160 3.63 19.09 0.54
CA LYS A 160 3.00 17.79 0.78
C LYS A 160 1.99 17.36 -0.29
N HIS A 161 1.69 18.18 -1.28
CA HIS A 161 0.86 17.79 -2.42
C HIS A 161 1.74 17.35 -3.59
N LEU A 162 1.34 16.26 -4.22
CA LEU A 162 2.03 15.75 -5.40
C LEU A 162 1.48 16.41 -6.67
N PRO A 163 2.35 16.77 -7.62
CA PRO A 163 1.90 17.30 -8.91
C PRO A 163 1.16 16.22 -9.72
N ALA A 164 0.27 16.64 -10.60
CA ALA A 164 -0.53 15.74 -11.43
C ALA A 164 0.31 14.86 -12.36
N ASP A 165 1.50 15.31 -12.75
CA ASP A 165 2.47 14.61 -13.61
C ASP A 165 3.51 13.83 -12.82
N PHE A 166 3.28 13.54 -11.51
CA PHE A 166 4.20 12.73 -10.73
C PHE A 166 4.51 11.41 -11.44
N PRO A 167 5.80 10.99 -11.52
CA PRO A 167 6.22 9.88 -12.37
C PRO A 167 5.94 8.49 -11.75
N TYR A 168 4.68 8.12 -11.54
CA TYR A 168 4.28 6.81 -11.00
C TYR A 168 4.84 5.63 -11.80
N ARG A 169 5.05 5.81 -13.11
CA ARG A 169 5.66 4.81 -14.00
C ARG A 169 7.10 4.45 -13.61
N ASP A 170 7.79 5.34 -12.91
CA ASP A 170 9.20 5.16 -12.52
C ASP A 170 9.36 4.43 -11.17
N HIS A 171 8.28 3.88 -10.60
CA HIS A 171 8.30 3.13 -9.34
C HIS A 171 9.33 2.00 -9.30
N GLN A 172 9.62 1.34 -10.44
CA GLN A 172 10.65 0.30 -10.51
C GLN A 172 12.06 0.86 -10.35
N ARG A 173 12.30 2.12 -10.76
CA ARG A 173 13.57 2.83 -10.49
C ARG A 173 13.68 3.16 -9.01
N ALA A 174 12.59 3.64 -8.40
CA ALA A 174 12.54 3.89 -6.98
C ALA A 174 12.77 2.60 -6.16
N GLU A 175 12.17 1.47 -6.56
CA GLU A 175 12.40 0.16 -5.95
C GLU A 175 13.86 -0.26 -6.00
N ARG A 176 14.54 -0.14 -7.16
CA ARG A 176 15.96 -0.49 -7.27
C ARG A 176 16.81 0.32 -6.30
N ARG A 177 16.55 1.64 -6.18
CA ARG A 177 17.26 2.53 -5.26
C ARG A 177 17.00 2.16 -3.80
N ALA A 178 15.75 1.82 -3.46
CA ALA A 178 15.41 1.35 -2.12
C ALA A 178 16.15 0.07 -1.77
N ARG A 179 16.20 -0.90 -2.67
CA ARG A 179 16.92 -2.18 -2.48
C ARG A 179 18.43 -2.00 -2.43
N GLN A 180 18.99 -1.03 -3.16
CA GLN A 180 20.42 -0.69 -3.08
C GLN A 180 20.75 0.00 -1.76
N ALA A 181 19.87 0.88 -1.28
CA ALA A 181 20.05 1.57 -0.01
C ALA A 181 19.98 0.61 1.19
N ASP A 182 19.06 -0.33 1.19
CA ASP A 182 18.93 -1.36 2.23
C ASP A 182 18.51 -2.73 1.63
N PRO A 183 19.47 -3.58 1.26
CA PRO A 183 19.18 -4.90 0.66
C PRO A 183 18.42 -5.84 1.59
N ASP A 184 18.47 -5.62 2.90
CA ASP A 184 17.83 -6.49 3.89
C ASP A 184 16.38 -6.09 4.19
N HIS A 185 15.95 -4.89 3.77
CA HIS A 185 14.60 -4.36 4.01
C HIS A 185 13.60 -4.88 2.96
N THR A 186 13.44 -6.20 2.88
CA THR A 186 12.71 -6.91 1.80
C THR A 186 11.38 -7.52 2.22
N ALA A 187 10.96 -7.34 3.47
CA ALA A 187 9.70 -7.87 4.00
C ALA A 187 8.93 -6.81 4.77
N PRO A 188 7.58 -6.90 4.84
CA PRO A 188 6.81 -6.06 5.74
C PRO A 188 7.14 -6.35 7.20
N ASN A 189 6.72 -5.49 8.09
CA ASN A 189 6.90 -5.65 9.54
C ASN A 189 8.37 -5.70 9.99
N ARG A 190 9.25 -5.01 9.26
CA ARG A 190 10.68 -4.89 9.58
C ARG A 190 11.09 -3.43 9.49
N LYS A 191 11.89 -2.99 10.46
CA LYS A 191 12.56 -1.69 10.45
C LYS A 191 13.84 -1.81 9.62
N GLY A 192 14.03 -0.90 8.66
CA GLY A 192 15.27 -0.78 7.90
C GLY A 192 16.26 0.22 8.50
N ARG A 193 17.45 0.31 7.89
CA ARG A 193 18.46 1.33 8.22
C ARG A 193 18.10 2.70 7.62
N ASN A 194 18.84 3.75 7.94
CA ASN A 194 18.64 5.08 7.33
C ASN A 194 19.64 5.27 6.15
N PRO A 195 19.17 5.57 4.92
CA PRO A 195 17.78 5.63 4.51
C PRO A 195 17.23 4.25 4.09
N SER A 196 15.96 4.02 4.31
CA SER A 196 15.28 2.83 3.77
C SER A 196 13.78 3.04 3.64
N THR A 197 13.16 2.26 2.76
CA THR A 197 11.72 2.02 2.76
C THR A 197 11.40 0.70 2.08
N ASN A 198 10.37 0.01 2.56
CA ASN A 198 9.79 -1.16 1.91
C ASN A 198 8.40 -0.89 1.30
N VAL A 199 8.06 0.38 1.07
CA VAL A 199 6.83 0.85 0.38
C VAL A 199 6.67 0.19 -0.99
N TRP A 200 7.78 -0.14 -1.68
CA TRP A 200 7.77 -0.84 -2.96
C TRP A 200 7.04 -2.19 -2.91
N LEU A 201 6.95 -2.85 -1.75
CA LEU A 201 6.17 -4.08 -1.58
C LEU A 201 4.68 -3.84 -1.84
N LEU A 202 4.14 -2.78 -1.23
CA LEU A 202 2.75 -2.36 -1.42
C LEU A 202 2.50 -1.87 -2.85
N VAL A 203 3.39 -1.04 -3.40
CA VAL A 203 3.29 -0.55 -4.78
C VAL A 203 3.25 -1.70 -5.78
N ASN A 204 4.12 -2.70 -5.61
CA ASN A 204 4.13 -3.90 -6.44
C ASN A 204 2.86 -4.75 -6.26
N GLY A 205 2.29 -4.79 -5.06
CA GLY A 205 0.99 -5.42 -4.79
C GLY A 205 -0.13 -4.77 -5.60
N ILE A 206 -0.24 -3.43 -5.52
CA ILE A 206 -1.22 -2.64 -6.27
C ILE A 206 -1.00 -2.78 -7.78
N ALA A 207 0.25 -2.69 -8.26
CA ALA A 207 0.57 -2.82 -9.68
C ALA A 207 0.23 -4.20 -10.25
N ARG A 208 0.37 -5.28 -9.46
CA ARG A 208 -0.05 -6.62 -9.87
C ARG A 208 -1.57 -6.72 -10.01
N ALA A 209 -2.31 -6.22 -9.03
CA ALA A 209 -3.77 -6.19 -9.08
C ALA A 209 -4.29 -5.48 -10.34
N GLY A 210 -3.64 -4.39 -10.80
CA GLY A 210 -4.00 -3.69 -12.03
C GLY A 210 -3.60 -4.41 -13.33
N ARG A 211 -2.55 -5.26 -13.31
CA ARG A 211 -2.10 -6.01 -14.51
C ARG A 211 -2.95 -7.25 -14.80
N GLU A 212 -3.50 -7.88 -13.79
CA GLU A 212 -4.42 -9.00 -13.94
C GLU A 212 -5.67 -8.60 -14.72
N GLU A 213 -6.03 -7.30 -14.70
CA GLU A 213 -7.13 -6.74 -15.50
C GLU A 213 -6.85 -6.68 -17.02
N LYS A 214 -5.58 -6.51 -17.43
CA LYS A 214 -5.21 -6.38 -18.86
C LYS A 214 -5.05 -7.70 -19.60
N ARG A 215 -5.05 -8.81 -18.89
CA ARG A 215 -4.88 -10.16 -19.46
C ARG A 215 -6.21 -10.91 -19.67
N GLN A 216 -7.32 -10.31 -19.33
CA GLN A 216 -8.70 -10.79 -19.54
C GLN A 216 -9.42 -9.95 -20.62
#